data_9fccce13b303cda1546c623138cc3c62
#
_entry.id   9fccce13b303cda1546c623138cc3c62
#
_cell.length_a   1.000
_cell.length_b   1.000
_cell.length_c   1.000
_cell.angle_alpha   90.00
_cell.angle_beta   90.00
_cell.angle_gamma   90.00
#
_symmetry.space_group_name_H-M   'P 1'
#
loop_
_entity.id
_entity.type
_entity.pdbx_description
1 polymer ?
#
loop_
_entity_poly.entity_id
_entity_poly.type
_entity_poly.pdbx_seq_one_letter_code
_entity_poly.pdbx_strand_id
1 'polypeptide(L)'
;MTSSGTIDISDGTVLRLTSQDTSAALDASLFNGDGTLVNATDGVMLTGELNTNLETDSLTYLSDVTVDGDLTNTSGTVSLQNGVAGDTLTVNGNYSGGGTLLLDSELDGDDSISDLLVLNGNTSGNTTVVINPITGIGQPTSTGIKVVDFAADPTQFQNNAQFSLAGSGYVNMGAYDYTLVEDDNDWYLRSQKVTPTPQPDPEPTPDPTPDPDPTPDPIPAYQPVLNAKVGGYLNNLRAANQAFVMGRRDHAGGDGQTLHLRVVGGRYHYTAAGQLAEHEDTSTVQLSGNLFSGRWGDDGEWMLGAVGGYSDNQGDTRSNVTGTRADNQNHGYAVGLTTSWFQHGSQKQGAWLDSWLQYAWFTNDVSEQSDGADHYHSSGIVASLEAGYQWLPGRGVVIEPQAQVIYQGVQQSDFTAANRARVSQSQDDDIQMRLGLHSEWHTALHITPTLDLNYYHDPHSAEIEEDGSQISDDAAKQRGEIKVGITGNISQRVSLRGSVAWQKGCDDFAQTTGFLSMTVKW
;
A
#
# COMPACT_ATOMS: atom_id res chain seq x y z
N MET A 1 8.82 41.56 -31.07
CA MET A 1 8.45 42.93 -31.44
C MET A 1 9.07 43.86 -30.42
N THR A 2 9.97 44.73 -30.81
CA THR A 2 10.43 45.82 -29.96
C THR A 2 9.54 47.04 -30.26
N SER A 3 8.34 47.04 -29.73
CA SER A 3 7.46 48.21 -29.78
C SER A 3 7.58 48.93 -28.44
N SER A 4 7.88 50.19 -28.46
CA SER A 4 7.86 51.07 -27.29
C SER A 4 6.48 51.74 -27.08
N GLY A 5 5.43 51.20 -27.65
CA GLY A 5 4.06 51.69 -27.53
C GLY A 5 3.15 50.69 -26.90
N THR A 6 2.19 51.15 -26.09
CA THR A 6 1.10 50.36 -25.50
C THR A 6 -0.05 50.18 -26.51
N ILE A 7 -0.76 49.05 -26.39
CA ILE A 7 -1.99 48.74 -27.12
C ILE A 7 -3.14 48.97 -26.14
N ASP A 8 -3.96 49.99 -26.40
CA ASP A 8 -5.13 50.31 -25.59
C ASP A 8 -6.37 49.57 -26.14
N ILE A 9 -6.94 48.68 -25.30
CA ILE A 9 -8.11 47.85 -25.62
C ILE A 9 -9.29 48.50 -24.92
N SER A 10 -10.12 49.24 -25.67
CA SER A 10 -11.24 49.99 -25.12
C SER A 10 -12.32 49.05 -24.57
N ASP A 11 -13.13 49.55 -23.59
CA ASP A 11 -14.24 48.82 -23.05
C ASP A 11 -15.20 48.25 -24.13
N GLY A 12 -15.64 47.01 -23.94
CA GLY A 12 -16.45 46.28 -24.91
C GLY A 12 -15.78 45.84 -26.19
N THR A 13 -14.45 46.08 -26.33
CA THR A 13 -13.66 45.57 -27.48
C THR A 13 -12.80 44.37 -27.10
N VAL A 14 -12.47 43.58 -28.12
CA VAL A 14 -11.67 42.34 -27.97
C VAL A 14 -10.47 42.40 -28.90
N LEU A 15 -9.28 42.17 -28.33
CA LEU A 15 -8.07 41.89 -29.09
C LEU A 15 -7.76 40.41 -29.03
N ARG A 16 -7.77 39.71 -30.16
CA ARG A 16 -7.52 38.27 -30.22
C ARG A 16 -6.10 37.97 -30.70
N LEU A 17 -5.36 37.20 -29.89
CA LEU A 17 -4.07 36.63 -30.26
C LEU A 17 -4.29 35.35 -31.05
N THR A 18 -3.80 35.35 -32.33
CA THR A 18 -3.98 34.19 -33.25
C THR A 18 -2.64 33.80 -33.90
N SER A 19 -1.52 34.23 -33.36
CA SER A 19 -0.19 33.96 -33.91
C SER A 19 0.22 32.50 -33.58
N GLN A 20 0.89 31.86 -34.54
CA GLN A 20 1.50 30.54 -34.36
C GLN A 20 2.97 30.58 -33.90
N ASP A 21 3.58 31.76 -33.78
CA ASP A 21 4.96 31.90 -33.30
C ASP A 21 4.94 32.05 -31.76
N THR A 22 4.99 30.91 -31.07
CA THR A 22 4.93 30.81 -29.60
C THR A 22 6.31 30.81 -28.95
N SER A 23 7.39 31.07 -29.69
CA SER A 23 8.78 30.94 -29.19
C SER A 23 9.27 32.13 -28.37
N ALA A 24 8.52 33.22 -28.31
CA ALA A 24 8.90 34.46 -27.62
C ALA A 24 7.82 34.89 -26.61
N ALA A 25 8.25 35.18 -25.38
CA ALA A 25 7.37 35.78 -24.38
C ALA A 25 6.90 37.18 -24.85
N LEU A 26 5.64 37.49 -24.62
CA LEU A 26 5.03 38.79 -24.83
C LEU A 26 5.03 39.56 -23.51
N ASP A 27 5.55 40.76 -23.51
CA ASP A 27 5.43 41.67 -22.38
C ASP A 27 3.96 42.08 -22.21
N ALA A 28 3.34 41.64 -21.13
CA ALA A 28 1.92 41.86 -20.85
C ALA A 28 1.60 43.35 -20.63
N SER A 29 2.59 44.15 -20.19
CA SER A 29 2.43 45.60 -19.98
C SER A 29 2.19 46.38 -21.25
N LEU A 30 2.34 45.75 -22.41
CA LEU A 30 1.96 46.34 -23.70
C LEU A 30 0.46 46.49 -23.89
N PHE A 31 -0.36 45.71 -23.14
CA PHE A 31 -1.81 45.67 -23.27
C PHE A 31 -2.46 46.36 -22.07
N ASN A 32 -3.28 47.37 -22.35
CA ASN A 32 -3.94 48.17 -21.31
C ASN A 32 -5.40 48.45 -21.70
N GLY A 33 -6.21 48.84 -20.73
CA GLY A 33 -7.58 49.31 -20.92
C GLY A 33 -8.64 48.38 -20.37
N ASP A 34 -9.91 48.77 -20.47
CA ASP A 34 -11.06 48.06 -19.88
C ASP A 34 -11.63 46.96 -20.81
N GLY A 35 -11.03 46.74 -21.98
CA GLY A 35 -11.43 45.68 -22.91
C GLY A 35 -10.85 44.32 -22.57
N THR A 36 -10.89 43.36 -23.51
CA THR A 36 -10.44 41.99 -23.28
C THR A 36 -9.37 41.57 -24.27
N LEU A 37 -8.27 41.04 -23.73
CA LEU A 37 -7.28 40.29 -24.47
C LEU A 37 -7.68 38.82 -24.51
N VAL A 38 -7.89 38.23 -25.69
CA VAL A 38 -8.25 36.82 -25.85
C VAL A 38 -7.06 36.05 -26.41
N ASN A 39 -6.60 35.03 -25.69
CA ASN A 39 -5.67 34.06 -26.25
C ASN A 39 -6.42 32.89 -26.88
N ALA A 40 -6.34 32.78 -28.20
CA ALA A 40 -6.98 31.72 -29.00
C ALA A 40 -5.95 30.84 -29.73
N THR A 41 -4.69 30.81 -29.29
CA THR A 41 -3.62 30.00 -29.86
C THR A 41 -2.75 29.40 -28.79
N ASP A 42 -2.36 28.14 -28.96
CA ASP A 42 -1.58 27.41 -27.95
C ASP A 42 -0.16 27.99 -27.81
N GLY A 43 0.31 28.00 -26.54
CA GLY A 43 1.68 28.25 -26.20
C GLY A 43 2.05 29.75 -26.13
N VAL A 44 1.07 30.64 -26.01
CA VAL A 44 1.35 32.05 -25.73
C VAL A 44 1.88 32.18 -24.31
N MET A 45 3.04 32.84 -24.19
CA MET A 45 3.66 33.18 -22.91
C MET A 45 3.53 34.69 -22.69
N LEU A 46 2.88 35.09 -21.59
CA LEU A 46 2.83 36.45 -21.11
C LEU A 46 3.80 36.63 -19.94
N THR A 47 4.39 37.81 -19.80
CA THR A 47 5.28 38.15 -18.68
C THR A 47 4.98 39.54 -18.15
N GLY A 48 5.10 39.74 -16.84
CA GLY A 48 4.86 41.00 -16.16
C GLY A 48 3.39 41.26 -15.84
N GLU A 49 2.97 42.56 -15.89
CA GLU A 49 1.66 43.01 -15.45
C GLU A 49 0.74 43.27 -16.64
N LEU A 50 -0.42 42.62 -16.68
CA LEU A 50 -1.44 42.79 -17.71
C LEU A 50 -2.53 43.72 -17.19
N ASN A 51 -2.60 44.92 -17.74
CA ASN A 51 -3.56 45.97 -17.32
C ASN A 51 -4.88 45.91 -18.10
N THR A 52 -5.41 44.73 -18.36
CA THR A 52 -6.69 44.53 -19.07
C THR A 52 -7.27 43.15 -18.70
N ASN A 53 -8.52 42.88 -19.11
CA ASN A 53 -9.10 41.55 -18.91
C ASN A 53 -8.44 40.52 -19.81
N LEU A 54 -8.28 39.28 -19.31
CA LEU A 54 -7.73 38.16 -20.05
C LEU A 54 -8.77 37.05 -20.18
N GLU A 55 -8.98 36.56 -21.40
CA GLU A 55 -9.74 35.35 -21.69
C GLU A 55 -8.81 34.32 -22.34
N THR A 56 -8.83 33.10 -21.84
CA THR A 56 -7.98 32.01 -22.35
C THR A 56 -8.86 30.86 -22.88
N ASP A 57 -8.77 30.64 -24.21
CA ASP A 57 -9.40 29.54 -24.93
C ASP A 57 -8.41 28.41 -25.25
N SER A 58 -7.13 28.63 -25.02
CA SER A 58 -6.00 27.78 -25.42
C SER A 58 -4.92 27.75 -24.34
N LEU A 59 -3.80 27.04 -24.58
CA LEU A 59 -2.69 26.97 -23.62
C LEU A 59 -1.99 28.33 -23.48
N THR A 60 -2.00 28.91 -22.30
CA THR A 60 -1.39 30.19 -21.94
C THR A 60 -0.46 30.01 -20.75
N TYR A 61 0.81 30.46 -20.91
CA TYR A 61 1.80 30.43 -19.81
C TYR A 61 1.78 31.80 -19.08
N LEU A 62 1.55 31.74 -17.76
CA LEU A 62 1.37 32.91 -16.90
C LEU A 62 2.23 32.85 -15.64
N SER A 63 3.47 32.35 -15.74
CA SER A 63 4.40 32.29 -14.60
C SER A 63 4.83 33.70 -14.20
N ASP A 64 4.66 34.06 -12.92
CA ASP A 64 4.95 35.38 -12.36
C ASP A 64 4.23 36.55 -13.08
N VAL A 65 2.96 36.35 -13.40
CA VAL A 65 2.11 37.33 -14.08
C VAL A 65 1.06 37.89 -13.10
N THR A 66 0.85 39.20 -13.17
CA THR A 66 -0.28 39.89 -12.54
C THR A 66 -1.29 40.28 -13.61
N VAL A 67 -2.55 39.92 -13.46
CA VAL A 67 -3.70 40.35 -14.27
C VAL A 67 -4.50 41.37 -13.45
N ASP A 68 -4.44 42.63 -13.77
CA ASP A 68 -5.19 43.68 -13.06
C ASP A 68 -6.69 43.67 -13.38
N GLY A 69 -7.07 43.13 -14.53
CA GLY A 69 -8.44 42.89 -14.93
C GLY A 69 -8.98 41.52 -14.50
N ASP A 70 -10.12 41.13 -15.07
CA ASP A 70 -10.73 39.82 -14.89
C ASP A 70 -9.94 38.75 -15.67
N LEU A 71 -9.84 37.54 -15.10
CA LEU A 71 -9.33 36.36 -15.79
C LEU A 71 -10.49 35.36 -16.03
N THR A 72 -10.76 35.09 -17.31
CA THR A 72 -11.74 34.10 -17.74
C THR A 72 -11.05 32.91 -18.41
N ASN A 73 -11.09 31.74 -17.79
CA ASN A 73 -10.57 30.48 -18.33
C ASN A 73 -11.72 29.48 -18.46
N THR A 74 -12.52 29.60 -19.52
CA THR A 74 -13.74 28.78 -19.67
C THR A 74 -13.42 27.37 -20.14
N SER A 75 -12.43 27.18 -21.01
CA SER A 75 -12.05 25.87 -21.60
C SER A 75 -10.58 25.77 -21.94
N GLY A 76 -9.79 26.82 -21.75
CA GLY A 76 -8.37 26.86 -22.02
C GLY A 76 -7.54 26.20 -20.92
N THR A 77 -6.23 26.27 -21.10
CA THR A 77 -5.25 25.81 -20.11
C THR A 77 -4.37 26.99 -19.69
N VAL A 78 -4.40 27.31 -18.42
CA VAL A 78 -3.46 28.24 -17.77
C VAL A 78 -2.31 27.42 -17.18
N SER A 79 -1.07 27.75 -17.50
CA SER A 79 0.11 27.04 -17.03
C SER A 79 1.08 27.99 -16.33
N LEU A 80 1.47 27.61 -15.12
CA LEU A 80 2.62 28.16 -14.43
C LEU A 80 3.83 27.23 -14.55
N GLN A 81 3.63 26.01 -15.09
CA GLN A 81 4.68 25.00 -15.19
C GLN A 81 5.84 25.46 -16.10
N ASN A 82 7.01 25.52 -15.50
CA ASN A 82 8.28 25.80 -16.19
C ASN A 82 9.42 24.88 -15.69
N GLY A 83 9.12 23.93 -14.81
CA GLY A 83 10.06 23.00 -14.17
C GLY A 83 10.68 23.54 -12.88
N VAL A 84 10.17 24.66 -12.36
CA VAL A 84 10.56 25.26 -11.07
C VAL A 84 9.28 25.60 -10.32
N ALA A 85 9.18 25.26 -9.04
CA ALA A 85 8.06 25.65 -8.19
C ALA A 85 8.28 27.03 -7.58
N GLY A 86 7.17 27.74 -7.30
CA GLY A 86 7.16 29.02 -6.61
C GLY A 86 6.74 30.21 -7.48
N ASP A 87 6.34 29.96 -8.71
CA ASP A 87 5.76 30.99 -9.57
C ASP A 87 4.38 31.42 -9.07
N THR A 88 4.00 32.68 -9.30
CA THR A 88 2.72 33.20 -8.86
C THR A 88 1.93 33.80 -10.02
N LEU A 89 0.65 33.42 -10.12
CA LEU A 89 -0.32 34.14 -10.94
C LEU A 89 -1.27 34.91 -10.02
N THR A 90 -1.24 36.25 -10.09
CA THR A 90 -2.15 37.10 -9.32
C THR A 90 -3.26 37.65 -10.22
N VAL A 91 -4.51 37.51 -9.80
CA VAL A 91 -5.68 38.07 -10.47
C VAL A 91 -6.33 39.11 -9.55
N ASN A 92 -6.23 40.37 -9.92
CA ASN A 92 -6.79 41.49 -9.13
C ASN A 92 -8.30 41.70 -9.40
N GLY A 93 -8.76 41.38 -10.61
CA GLY A 93 -10.19 41.34 -10.95
C GLY A 93 -10.89 40.02 -10.57
N ASN A 94 -12.00 39.75 -11.22
CA ASN A 94 -12.75 38.49 -10.96
C ASN A 94 -12.09 37.32 -11.70
N TYR A 95 -12.25 36.12 -11.09
CA TYR A 95 -11.81 34.86 -11.70
C TYR A 95 -13.01 34.01 -12.10
N SER A 96 -13.04 33.60 -13.37
CA SER A 96 -14.06 32.66 -13.89
C SER A 96 -13.35 31.42 -14.43
N GLY A 97 -13.38 30.34 -13.64
CA GLY A 97 -12.79 29.05 -13.99
C GLY A 97 -13.74 28.16 -14.80
N GLY A 98 -13.18 27.19 -15.50
CA GLY A 98 -13.89 26.20 -16.34
C GLY A 98 -12.93 25.34 -17.14
N GLY A 99 -11.67 25.77 -17.23
CA GLY A 99 -10.57 25.08 -17.90
C GLY A 99 -9.62 24.36 -16.95
N THR A 100 -8.37 24.26 -17.35
CA THR A 100 -7.30 23.58 -16.62
C THR A 100 -6.28 24.58 -16.09
N LEU A 101 -5.77 24.32 -14.87
CA LEU A 101 -4.65 25.03 -14.24
C LEU A 101 -3.50 24.03 -14.04
N LEU A 102 -2.33 24.32 -14.60
CA LEU A 102 -1.13 23.49 -14.48
C LEU A 102 -0.15 24.17 -13.52
N LEU A 103 0.28 23.46 -12.47
CA LEU A 103 1.18 23.95 -11.43
C LEU A 103 2.35 23.00 -11.23
N ASP A 104 3.56 23.56 -11.02
CA ASP A 104 4.71 22.83 -10.48
C ASP A 104 4.67 22.89 -8.96
N SER A 105 5.01 21.78 -8.29
CA SER A 105 5.02 21.70 -6.83
C SER A 105 6.14 20.77 -6.34
N GLU A 106 6.77 21.14 -5.23
CA GLU A 106 7.48 20.20 -4.38
C GLU A 106 6.45 19.46 -3.49
N LEU A 107 6.73 18.20 -3.17
CA LEU A 107 5.84 17.40 -2.31
C LEU A 107 6.66 16.79 -1.17
N ASP A 108 6.98 17.60 -0.16
CA ASP A 108 7.85 17.25 0.97
C ASP A 108 7.33 17.75 2.34
N GLY A 109 6.02 17.74 2.51
CA GLY A 109 5.35 18.21 3.71
C GLY A 109 4.88 19.67 3.62
N ASP A 110 4.55 20.26 4.76
CA ASP A 110 3.90 21.59 4.84
C ASP A 110 4.77 22.75 4.35
N ASP A 111 6.10 22.61 4.39
CA ASP A 111 7.07 23.65 3.97
C ASP A 111 7.42 23.59 2.48
N SER A 112 6.76 22.71 1.72
CA SER A 112 7.00 22.56 0.28
C SER A 112 6.64 23.82 -0.50
N ILE A 113 7.48 24.16 -1.49
CA ILE A 113 7.25 25.26 -2.41
C ILE A 113 6.33 24.78 -3.53
N SER A 114 5.34 25.59 -3.90
CA SER A 114 4.43 25.31 -5.02
C SER A 114 4.14 26.58 -5.79
N ASP A 115 3.81 26.42 -7.07
CA ASP A 115 3.18 27.49 -7.81
C ASP A 115 1.85 27.86 -7.16
N LEU A 116 1.48 29.15 -7.23
CA LEU A 116 0.36 29.71 -6.51
C LEU A 116 -0.55 30.56 -7.41
N LEU A 117 -1.85 30.28 -7.37
CA LEU A 117 -2.89 31.14 -7.92
C LEU A 117 -3.45 32.05 -6.80
N VAL A 118 -3.28 33.37 -6.91
CA VAL A 118 -3.77 34.35 -5.94
C VAL A 118 -4.97 35.10 -6.53
N LEU A 119 -6.11 35.10 -5.80
CA LEU A 119 -7.39 35.64 -6.25
C LEU A 119 -7.85 36.78 -5.34
N ASN A 120 -7.92 38.02 -5.89
CA ASN A 120 -8.26 39.24 -5.15
C ASN A 120 -9.69 39.75 -5.44
N GLY A 121 -10.47 39.08 -6.29
CA GLY A 121 -11.84 39.45 -6.65
C GLY A 121 -12.86 38.34 -6.42
N ASN A 122 -14.07 38.48 -6.99
CA ASN A 122 -15.05 37.40 -6.95
C ASN A 122 -14.59 36.21 -7.78
N THR A 123 -14.94 35.01 -7.32
CA THR A 123 -14.55 33.78 -8.03
C THR A 123 -15.77 32.95 -8.41
N SER A 124 -15.67 32.22 -9.53
CA SER A 124 -16.73 31.32 -10.00
C SER A 124 -16.18 30.21 -10.90
N GLY A 125 -17.00 29.18 -11.13
CA GLY A 125 -16.71 28.09 -12.05
C GLY A 125 -15.92 26.94 -11.42
N ASN A 126 -15.62 25.92 -12.25
CA ASN A 126 -14.94 24.70 -11.82
C ASN A 126 -13.63 24.56 -12.60
N THR A 127 -12.50 24.57 -11.91
CA THR A 127 -11.16 24.47 -12.51
C THR A 127 -10.56 23.11 -12.22
N THR A 128 -10.06 22.42 -13.25
CA THR A 128 -9.28 21.20 -13.08
C THR A 128 -7.82 21.58 -12.84
N VAL A 129 -7.24 21.10 -11.74
CA VAL A 129 -5.85 21.33 -11.36
C VAL A 129 -5.00 20.12 -11.73
N VAL A 130 -3.87 20.34 -12.39
CA VAL A 130 -2.86 19.33 -12.65
C VAL A 130 -1.59 19.75 -11.94
N ILE A 131 -1.13 18.93 -11.02
CA ILE A 131 0.13 19.13 -10.32
C ILE A 131 1.22 18.33 -11.01
N ASN A 132 2.35 18.96 -11.30
CA ASN A 132 3.58 18.33 -11.72
C ASN A 132 4.55 18.29 -10.53
N PRO A 133 4.79 17.13 -9.92
CA PRO A 133 5.75 17.00 -8.83
C PRO A 133 7.17 17.14 -9.38
N ILE A 134 7.88 18.21 -9.01
CA ILE A 134 9.25 18.45 -9.50
C ILE A 134 10.31 17.89 -8.57
N THR A 135 10.10 17.96 -7.25
CA THR A 135 10.97 17.41 -6.22
C THR A 135 10.16 17.00 -4.99
N GLY A 136 10.78 16.28 -4.08
CA GLY A 136 10.23 15.84 -2.81
C GLY A 136 10.46 14.35 -2.59
N ILE A 137 10.34 13.94 -1.35
CA ILE A 137 10.42 12.53 -0.91
C ILE A 137 9.06 12.01 -0.42
N GLY A 138 8.04 12.88 -0.43
CA GLY A 138 6.74 12.58 0.14
C GLY A 138 6.79 12.56 1.67
N GLN A 139 6.05 13.48 2.30
CA GLN A 139 5.92 13.54 3.76
C GLN A 139 4.46 13.83 4.13
N PRO A 140 4.03 13.42 5.33
CA PRO A 140 2.72 13.80 5.84
C PRO A 140 2.63 15.32 5.99
N THR A 141 1.49 15.89 5.57
CA THR A 141 1.17 17.30 5.80
C THR A 141 0.23 17.45 6.99
N SER A 142 0.32 18.54 7.73
CA SER A 142 -0.63 18.92 8.77
C SER A 142 -1.53 20.09 8.33
N THR A 143 -0.93 21.13 7.77
CA THR A 143 -1.65 22.28 7.20
C THR A 143 -1.88 22.12 5.71
N GLY A 144 -0.93 21.53 4.99
CA GLY A 144 -0.95 21.32 3.55
C GLY A 144 -0.13 22.35 2.78
N ILE A 145 0.09 22.06 1.49
CA ILE A 145 0.82 22.90 0.54
C ILE A 145 -0.21 23.77 -0.17
N LYS A 146 -0.18 25.09 0.02
CA LYS A 146 -1.14 26.02 -0.59
C LYS A 146 -0.89 26.13 -2.09
N VAL A 147 -1.92 25.96 -2.90
CA VAL A 147 -1.88 26.06 -4.37
C VAL A 147 -2.86 27.10 -4.93
N VAL A 148 -3.90 27.45 -4.17
CA VAL A 148 -4.79 28.58 -4.48
C VAL A 148 -5.04 29.38 -3.20
N ASP A 149 -4.84 30.70 -3.30
CA ASP A 149 -5.00 31.66 -2.21
C ASP A 149 -6.15 32.62 -2.56
N PHE A 150 -7.25 32.58 -1.80
CA PHE A 150 -8.31 33.56 -1.89
C PHE A 150 -7.98 34.73 -0.98
N ALA A 151 -7.12 35.63 -1.46
CA ALA A 151 -6.60 36.77 -0.71
C ALA A 151 -7.62 37.94 -0.60
N ALA A 152 -8.78 37.86 -1.28
CA ALA A 152 -9.82 38.87 -1.21
C ALA A 152 -10.50 38.88 0.16
N ASP A 153 -10.97 40.06 0.60
CA ASP A 153 -11.78 40.19 1.81
C ASP A 153 -13.13 39.44 1.64
N PRO A 154 -13.36 38.34 2.37
CA PRO A 154 -14.57 37.51 2.21
C PRO A 154 -15.86 38.24 2.61
N THR A 155 -15.78 39.41 3.24
CA THR A 155 -16.93 40.26 3.53
C THR A 155 -17.36 41.12 2.35
N GLN A 156 -16.49 41.28 1.36
CA GLN A 156 -16.72 42.12 0.17
C GLN A 156 -16.83 41.30 -1.12
N PHE A 157 -16.10 40.18 -1.20
CA PHE A 157 -16.02 39.34 -2.39
C PHE A 157 -16.56 37.92 -2.10
N GLN A 158 -17.05 37.27 -3.14
CA GLN A 158 -17.60 35.91 -3.05
C GLN A 158 -16.64 34.90 -3.63
N ASN A 159 -16.31 33.86 -2.85
CA ASN A 159 -15.54 32.72 -3.33
C ASN A 159 -16.49 31.57 -3.69
N ASN A 160 -16.78 31.41 -5.00
CA ASN A 160 -17.64 30.36 -5.52
C ASN A 160 -16.91 29.43 -6.51
N ALA A 161 -15.60 29.64 -6.75
CA ALA A 161 -14.82 28.75 -7.59
C ALA A 161 -14.56 27.43 -6.87
N GLN A 162 -14.63 26.34 -7.64
CA GLN A 162 -14.30 25.01 -7.18
C GLN A 162 -13.08 24.49 -7.93
N PHE A 163 -12.18 23.84 -7.21
CA PHE A 163 -10.98 23.25 -7.78
C PHE A 163 -10.98 21.73 -7.53
N SER A 164 -10.50 20.96 -8.50
CA SER A 164 -10.39 19.51 -8.37
C SER A 164 -9.16 19.00 -9.08
N LEU A 165 -8.46 18.02 -8.50
CA LEU A 165 -7.33 17.40 -9.17
C LEU A 165 -7.79 16.59 -10.39
N ALA A 166 -6.98 16.65 -11.44
CA ALA A 166 -7.16 15.85 -12.65
C ALA A 166 -6.98 14.34 -12.38
N GLY A 167 -7.45 13.52 -13.29
CA GLY A 167 -7.21 12.07 -13.29
C GLY A 167 -7.89 11.36 -12.12
N SER A 168 -7.11 10.72 -11.26
CA SER A 168 -7.57 9.93 -10.12
C SER A 168 -8.02 10.76 -8.91
N GLY A 169 -7.79 12.09 -8.92
CA GLY A 169 -8.13 12.98 -7.82
C GLY A 169 -7.09 13.04 -6.70
N TYR A 170 -5.89 12.52 -6.94
CA TYR A 170 -4.74 12.61 -6.04
C TYR A 170 -3.43 12.71 -6.83
N VAL A 171 -2.38 13.15 -6.16
CA VAL A 171 -1.01 13.17 -6.65
C VAL A 171 -0.15 12.34 -5.71
N ASN A 172 0.57 11.37 -6.24
CA ASN A 172 1.45 10.52 -5.45
C ASN A 172 2.86 11.10 -5.36
N MET A 173 3.47 10.99 -4.18
CA MET A 173 4.90 11.17 -3.95
C MET A 173 5.33 10.33 -2.75
N GLY A 174 6.35 9.48 -2.96
CA GLY A 174 6.76 8.54 -1.95
C GLY A 174 5.60 7.66 -1.48
N ALA A 175 5.53 7.40 -0.19
CA ALA A 175 4.51 6.57 0.41
C ALA A 175 3.11 7.22 0.48
N TYR A 176 2.93 8.49 0.05
CA TYR A 176 1.72 9.26 0.33
C TYR A 176 0.99 9.71 -0.93
N ASP A 177 -0.34 9.76 -0.81
CA ASP A 177 -1.25 10.38 -1.77
C ASP A 177 -1.66 11.77 -1.26
N TYR A 178 -1.45 12.80 -2.06
CA TYR A 178 -1.87 14.18 -1.80
C TYR A 178 -3.19 14.44 -2.50
N THR A 179 -4.19 14.88 -1.74
CA THR A 179 -5.51 15.28 -2.24
C THR A 179 -5.68 16.78 -2.15
N LEU A 180 -6.52 17.37 -3.02
CA LEU A 180 -6.82 18.79 -2.98
C LEU A 180 -7.99 19.05 -2.01
N VAL A 181 -7.77 19.90 -1.00
CA VAL A 181 -8.72 20.17 0.09
C VAL A 181 -8.89 21.67 0.23
N GLU A 182 -10.17 22.12 0.29
CA GLU A 182 -10.51 23.50 0.65
C GLU A 182 -10.49 23.68 2.17
N ASP A 183 -9.80 24.70 2.63
CA ASP A 183 -9.74 25.09 4.04
C ASP A 183 -9.65 26.62 4.15
N ASP A 184 -10.58 27.23 4.86
CA ASP A 184 -10.70 28.69 5.06
C ASP A 184 -10.67 29.51 3.74
N ASN A 185 -11.38 29.03 2.70
CA ASN A 185 -11.44 29.54 1.32
C ASN A 185 -10.20 29.32 0.45
N ASP A 186 -9.14 28.79 0.98
CA ASP A 186 -7.91 28.45 0.26
C ASP A 186 -7.89 26.97 -0.14
N TRP A 187 -7.08 26.62 -1.13
CA TRP A 187 -6.93 25.23 -1.55
C TRP A 187 -5.52 24.72 -1.33
N TYR A 188 -5.43 23.55 -0.69
CA TYR A 188 -4.20 22.92 -0.25
C TYR A 188 -4.07 21.48 -0.76
N LEU A 189 -2.85 21.08 -1.10
CA LEU A 189 -2.51 19.67 -1.26
C LEU A 189 -2.23 19.09 0.12
N ARG A 190 -2.99 18.04 0.52
CA ARG A 190 -2.84 17.38 1.82
C ARG A 190 -2.68 15.87 1.66
N SER A 191 -1.68 15.33 2.35
CA SER A 191 -1.44 13.89 2.49
C SER A 191 -1.95 13.33 3.83
N GLN A 192 -2.81 14.07 4.53
CA GLN A 192 -3.48 13.64 5.75
C GLN A 192 -4.97 13.92 5.67
N LYS A 193 -5.75 13.00 6.25
CA LYS A 193 -7.19 13.15 6.43
C LYS A 193 -7.50 13.43 7.89
N VAL A 194 -8.35 14.43 8.13
CA VAL A 194 -8.90 14.68 9.46
C VAL A 194 -9.88 13.56 9.78
N THR A 195 -9.57 12.76 10.79
CA THR A 195 -10.51 11.78 11.32
C THR A 195 -11.48 12.53 12.25
N PRO A 196 -12.81 12.53 12.02
CA PRO A 196 -13.72 13.11 12.96
C PRO A 196 -13.54 12.44 14.32
N THR A 197 -13.20 13.22 15.35
CA THR A 197 -13.18 12.72 16.72
C THR A 197 -14.58 12.16 17.03
N PRO A 198 -14.71 10.90 17.49
CA PRO A 198 -16.01 10.40 17.92
C PRO A 198 -16.56 11.36 18.97
N GLN A 199 -17.73 11.95 18.70
CA GLN A 199 -18.40 12.78 19.69
C GLN A 199 -18.66 11.91 20.92
N PRO A 200 -18.19 12.32 22.12
CA PRO A 200 -18.44 11.54 23.33
C PRO A 200 -19.96 11.34 23.48
N ASP A 201 -20.36 10.11 23.76
CA ASP A 201 -21.76 9.80 24.09
C ASP A 201 -22.23 10.79 25.18
N PRO A 202 -23.42 11.42 25.06
CA PRO A 202 -23.89 12.35 26.04
C PRO A 202 -23.98 11.66 27.42
N GLU A 203 -23.08 12.02 28.32
CA GLU A 203 -23.18 11.58 29.71
C GLU A 203 -24.54 11.98 30.28
N PRO A 204 -25.19 11.11 31.09
CA PRO A 204 -26.41 11.47 31.78
C PRO A 204 -26.14 12.65 32.70
N THR A 205 -26.89 13.76 32.49
CA THR A 205 -26.79 15.02 33.20
C THR A 205 -26.62 14.84 34.71
N PRO A 206 -25.50 15.24 35.30
CA PRO A 206 -25.39 15.42 36.75
C PRO A 206 -25.83 16.83 37.16
N ASP A 207 -26.27 16.91 38.39
CA ASP A 207 -26.71 18.09 39.12
C ASP A 207 -25.69 19.26 39.06
N PRO A 208 -26.09 20.54 39.09
CA PRO A 208 -25.21 21.68 38.85
C PRO A 208 -24.19 21.89 39.97
N THR A 209 -22.98 21.54 39.69
CA THR A 209 -21.78 21.99 40.42
C THR A 209 -21.00 23.01 39.58
N PRO A 210 -20.32 24.00 40.17
CA PRO A 210 -19.71 25.11 39.46
C PRO A 210 -18.67 24.69 38.45
N ASP A 211 -18.79 25.35 37.29
CA ASP A 211 -18.04 25.23 36.04
C ASP A 211 -16.52 25.02 36.27
N PRO A 212 -15.93 23.87 35.90
CA PRO A 212 -14.50 23.74 35.73
C PRO A 212 -14.08 24.36 34.39
N ASP A 213 -12.91 24.99 34.40
CA ASP A 213 -12.18 25.54 33.27
C ASP A 213 -12.40 24.73 31.97
N PRO A 214 -12.63 25.37 30.80
CA PRO A 214 -12.91 24.66 29.57
C PRO A 214 -11.76 23.68 29.26
N THR A 215 -12.06 22.40 29.23
CA THR A 215 -11.15 21.39 28.69
C THR A 215 -10.80 21.79 27.26
N PRO A 216 -9.51 21.80 26.87
CA PRO A 216 -9.11 22.07 25.48
C PRO A 216 -9.86 21.11 24.56
N ASP A 217 -10.36 21.64 23.46
CA ASP A 217 -10.95 20.81 22.41
C ASP A 217 -9.97 19.68 22.03
N PRO A 218 -10.43 18.44 21.89
CA PRO A 218 -9.57 17.34 21.49
C PRO A 218 -8.92 17.68 20.14
N ILE A 219 -7.58 17.63 20.09
CA ILE A 219 -6.83 17.83 18.86
C ILE A 219 -7.31 16.78 17.84
N PRO A 220 -7.73 17.19 16.63
CA PRO A 220 -8.15 16.23 15.60
C PRO A 220 -7.06 15.18 15.37
N ALA A 221 -7.42 13.92 15.37
CA ALA A 221 -6.50 12.87 14.99
C ALA A 221 -6.29 12.93 13.46
N TYR A 222 -5.08 13.23 13.04
CA TYR A 222 -4.68 13.20 11.64
C TYR A 222 -4.23 11.80 11.28
N GLN A 223 -4.75 11.26 10.18
CA GLN A 223 -4.32 9.98 9.63
C GLN A 223 -3.61 10.23 8.29
N PRO A 224 -2.35 9.76 8.12
CA PRO A 224 -1.66 9.89 6.84
C PRO A 224 -2.42 9.14 5.75
N VAL A 225 -2.43 9.66 4.53
CA VAL A 225 -3.05 9.04 3.36
C VAL A 225 -1.99 8.26 2.62
N LEU A 226 -1.95 6.94 2.83
CA LEU A 226 -0.97 6.06 2.21
C LEU A 226 -1.37 5.70 0.78
N ASN A 227 -0.35 5.63 -0.08
CA ASN A 227 -0.49 5.10 -1.43
C ASN A 227 -0.79 3.59 -1.41
N ALA A 228 -1.61 3.11 -2.33
CA ALA A 228 -1.99 1.70 -2.40
C ALA A 228 -0.81 0.76 -2.69
N LYS A 229 0.25 1.21 -3.41
CA LYS A 229 1.45 0.39 -3.68
C LYS A 229 2.20 -0.02 -2.42
N VAL A 230 2.15 0.83 -1.38
CA VAL A 230 2.72 0.51 -0.04
C VAL A 230 2.16 -0.82 0.49
N GLY A 231 0.85 -1.01 0.39
CA GLY A 231 0.21 -2.27 0.76
C GLY A 231 0.70 -3.45 -0.08
N GLY A 232 0.82 -3.25 -1.39
CA GLY A 232 1.36 -4.28 -2.30
C GLY A 232 2.79 -4.71 -1.94
N TYR A 233 3.67 -3.79 -1.51
CA TYR A 233 5.02 -4.14 -1.04
C TYR A 233 4.97 -4.94 0.26
N LEU A 234 4.19 -4.51 1.25
CA LEU A 234 3.98 -5.22 2.52
C LEU A 234 3.40 -6.62 2.29
N ASN A 235 2.42 -6.74 1.39
CA ASN A 235 1.76 -8.00 1.07
C ASN A 235 2.71 -8.99 0.37
N ASN A 236 3.51 -8.53 -0.60
CA ASN A 236 4.54 -9.35 -1.25
C ASN A 236 5.59 -9.87 -0.25
N LEU A 237 6.02 -9.04 0.70
CA LEU A 237 6.98 -9.44 1.74
C LEU A 237 6.38 -10.50 2.67
N ARG A 238 5.12 -10.32 3.09
CA ARG A 238 4.36 -11.28 3.88
C ARG A 238 4.18 -12.61 3.13
N ALA A 239 3.75 -12.54 1.86
CA ALA A 239 3.56 -13.72 1.02
C ALA A 239 4.86 -14.51 0.85
N ALA A 240 5.98 -13.83 0.61
CA ALA A 240 7.30 -14.46 0.49
C ALA A 240 7.73 -15.20 1.77
N ASN A 241 7.54 -14.61 2.94
CA ASN A 241 7.88 -15.21 4.23
C ASN A 241 6.97 -16.39 4.61
N GLN A 242 5.73 -16.43 4.12
CA GLN A 242 4.77 -17.51 4.41
C GLN A 242 4.76 -18.64 3.36
N ALA A 243 5.27 -18.41 2.15
CA ALA A 243 5.12 -19.28 0.99
C ALA A 243 5.54 -20.73 1.22
N PHE A 244 6.66 -20.95 1.92
CA PHE A 244 7.27 -22.25 2.09
C PHE A 244 7.24 -22.79 3.53
N VAL A 245 6.43 -22.17 4.38
CA VAL A 245 6.24 -22.62 5.77
C VAL A 245 5.60 -23.99 5.82
N MET A 246 6.14 -24.88 6.64
CA MET A 246 5.71 -26.26 6.82
C MET A 246 5.64 -26.63 8.31
N GLY A 247 4.74 -27.52 8.65
CA GLY A 247 4.81 -28.31 9.88
C GLY A 247 5.41 -29.68 9.62
N ARG A 248 5.69 -30.44 10.68
CA ARG A 248 6.28 -31.79 10.60
C ARG A 248 5.54 -32.73 9.63
N ARG A 249 4.23 -32.62 9.51
CA ARG A 249 3.40 -33.50 8.65
C ARG A 249 3.30 -33.03 7.20
N ASP A 250 3.95 -31.93 6.86
CA ASP A 250 3.87 -31.31 5.55
C ASP A 250 5.07 -31.64 4.64
N HIS A 251 6.00 -32.47 5.12
CA HIS A 251 7.14 -32.97 4.36
C HIS A 251 7.35 -34.48 4.56
N ALA A 252 8.32 -35.05 3.84
CA ALA A 252 8.65 -36.45 3.94
C ALA A 252 9.10 -36.82 5.35
N GLY A 253 8.42 -37.78 5.95
CA GLY A 253 8.69 -38.30 7.29
C GLY A 253 8.23 -39.75 7.41
N GLY A 254 8.77 -40.50 8.37
CA GLY A 254 8.44 -41.92 8.63
C GLY A 254 9.52 -42.89 8.16
N ASP A 255 9.32 -44.17 8.52
CA ASP A 255 10.27 -45.25 8.24
C ASP A 255 10.54 -45.42 6.75
N GLY A 256 11.82 -45.50 6.39
CA GLY A 256 12.27 -45.81 5.03
C GLY A 256 12.40 -44.61 4.10
N GLN A 257 12.62 -44.90 2.83
CA GLN A 257 12.69 -43.87 1.80
C GLN A 257 11.27 -43.43 1.41
N THR A 258 11.02 -42.13 1.51
CA THR A 258 9.74 -41.54 1.21
C THR A 258 9.88 -40.32 0.32
N LEU A 259 8.93 -40.15 -0.59
CA LEU A 259 8.72 -38.94 -1.36
C LEU A 259 7.38 -38.34 -0.97
N HIS A 260 7.35 -37.04 -0.75
CA HIS A 260 6.15 -36.33 -0.36
C HIS A 260 5.94 -35.12 -1.28
N LEU A 261 4.81 -35.10 -1.98
CA LEU A 261 4.35 -33.98 -2.77
C LEU A 261 3.26 -33.24 -2.00
N ARG A 262 3.38 -31.94 -1.85
CA ARG A 262 2.41 -31.06 -1.20
C ARG A 262 1.99 -29.98 -2.18
N VAL A 263 0.67 -29.70 -2.24
CA VAL A 263 0.07 -28.58 -2.96
C VAL A 263 -0.79 -27.81 -1.97
N VAL A 264 -0.60 -26.51 -1.91
CA VAL A 264 -1.33 -25.60 -1.03
C VAL A 264 -1.94 -24.51 -1.90
N GLY A 265 -3.19 -24.18 -1.64
CA GLY A 265 -3.86 -23.03 -2.26
C GLY A 265 -4.73 -22.35 -1.23
N GLY A 266 -4.69 -21.03 -1.18
CA GLY A 266 -5.42 -20.27 -0.17
C GLY A 266 -5.75 -18.87 -0.62
N ARG A 267 -6.61 -18.26 0.18
CA ARG A 267 -6.95 -16.83 0.06
C ARG A 267 -6.96 -16.21 1.43
N TYR A 268 -6.40 -15.02 1.55
CA TYR A 268 -6.51 -14.22 2.76
C TYR A 268 -6.86 -12.76 2.45
N HIS A 269 -7.36 -12.08 3.48
CA HIS A 269 -7.58 -10.64 3.47
C HIS A 269 -7.31 -10.07 4.86
N TYR A 270 -6.92 -8.80 4.90
CA TYR A 270 -6.69 -8.03 6.13
C TYR A 270 -6.62 -6.52 5.80
N THR A 271 -6.47 -5.69 6.83
CA THR A 271 -6.26 -4.25 6.63
C THR A 271 -4.87 -3.87 7.16
N ALA A 272 -3.94 -3.54 6.26
CA ALA A 272 -2.60 -3.05 6.61
C ALA A 272 -2.64 -1.57 6.97
N ALA A 273 -1.79 -1.17 7.94
CA ALA A 273 -1.63 0.22 8.42
C ALA A 273 -2.98 0.92 8.72
N GLY A 274 -4.02 0.16 9.07
CA GLY A 274 -5.35 0.65 9.39
C GLY A 274 -6.15 1.25 8.21
N GLN A 275 -5.64 1.22 6.99
CA GLN A 275 -6.30 1.85 5.83
C GLN A 275 -6.16 1.11 4.49
N LEU A 276 -5.22 0.21 4.35
CA LEU A 276 -4.96 -0.52 3.12
C LEU A 276 -5.60 -1.90 3.21
N ALA A 277 -6.71 -2.10 2.50
CA ALA A 277 -7.41 -3.38 2.44
C ALA A 277 -6.71 -4.30 1.44
N GLU A 278 -6.18 -5.41 1.95
CA GLU A 278 -5.40 -6.39 1.21
C GLU A 278 -6.23 -7.63 0.88
N HIS A 279 -6.06 -8.14 -0.32
CA HIS A 279 -6.58 -9.44 -0.76
C HIS A 279 -5.48 -10.20 -1.48
N GLU A 280 -5.30 -11.47 -1.15
CA GLU A 280 -4.25 -12.30 -1.74
C GLU A 280 -4.74 -13.72 -2.00
N ASP A 281 -4.47 -14.21 -3.20
CA ASP A 281 -4.58 -15.62 -3.59
C ASP A 281 -3.19 -16.26 -3.62
N THR A 282 -3.01 -17.34 -2.88
CA THR A 282 -1.71 -18.02 -2.73
C THR A 282 -1.74 -19.42 -3.31
N SER A 283 -0.64 -19.83 -3.94
CA SER A 283 -0.46 -21.17 -4.50
C SER A 283 0.98 -21.64 -4.30
N THR A 284 1.17 -22.80 -3.67
CA THR A 284 2.51 -23.37 -3.42
C THR A 284 2.52 -24.86 -3.73
N VAL A 285 3.59 -25.30 -4.39
CA VAL A 285 3.88 -26.72 -4.63
C VAL A 285 5.25 -27.03 -4.05
N GLN A 286 5.34 -28.06 -3.19
CA GLN A 286 6.59 -28.52 -2.59
C GLN A 286 6.76 -30.03 -2.78
N LEU A 287 8.01 -30.43 -3.09
CA LEU A 287 8.42 -31.81 -3.16
C LEU A 287 9.54 -32.04 -2.15
N SER A 288 9.37 -33.01 -1.27
CA SER A 288 10.39 -33.40 -0.30
C SER A 288 10.65 -34.91 -0.32
N GLY A 289 11.84 -35.31 0.09
CA GLY A 289 12.20 -36.72 0.15
C GLY A 289 13.24 -37.01 1.22
N ASN A 290 13.12 -38.16 1.89
CA ASN A 290 14.12 -38.64 2.82
C ASN A 290 15.37 -39.11 2.06
N LEU A 291 16.52 -38.55 2.40
CA LEU A 291 17.83 -38.92 1.85
C LEU A 291 18.52 -39.97 2.74
N PHE A 292 18.47 -39.77 4.04
CA PHE A 292 19.09 -40.62 5.04
C PHE A 292 18.15 -40.84 6.21
N SER A 293 18.19 -42.01 6.80
CA SER A 293 17.52 -42.34 8.05
C SER A 293 18.35 -43.30 8.87
N GLY A 294 18.16 -43.30 10.16
CA GLY A 294 18.91 -44.14 11.06
C GLY A 294 18.27 -44.28 12.43
N ARG A 295 18.87 -45.12 13.29
CA ARG A 295 18.46 -45.29 14.67
C ARG A 295 19.35 -44.47 15.59
N TRP A 296 18.75 -43.98 16.68
CA TRP A 296 19.42 -43.27 17.76
C TRP A 296 19.10 -43.96 19.09
N GLY A 297 20.09 -44.60 19.73
CA GLY A 297 19.84 -45.45 20.90
C GLY A 297 19.10 -46.71 20.53
N ASP A 298 18.35 -47.25 21.48
CA ASP A 298 17.68 -48.56 21.32
C ASP A 298 16.40 -48.45 20.45
N ASP A 299 15.62 -47.37 20.59
CA ASP A 299 14.30 -47.19 19.94
C ASP A 299 14.14 -45.89 19.18
N GLY A 300 15.10 -44.95 19.27
CA GLY A 300 15.01 -43.66 18.60
C GLY A 300 15.21 -43.77 17.09
N GLU A 301 14.59 -42.86 16.34
CA GLU A 301 14.65 -42.79 14.89
C GLU A 301 14.96 -41.35 14.47
N TRP A 302 15.82 -41.16 13.47
CA TRP A 302 16.08 -39.88 12.88
C TRP A 302 16.07 -39.97 11.35
N MET A 303 15.71 -38.85 10.71
CA MET A 303 15.66 -38.71 9.27
C MET A 303 16.25 -37.37 8.86
N LEU A 304 16.92 -37.36 7.71
CA LEU A 304 17.39 -36.17 7.02
C LEU A 304 16.86 -36.23 5.59
N GLY A 305 16.23 -35.15 5.16
CA GLY A 305 15.62 -35.05 3.85
C GLY A 305 16.02 -33.76 3.13
N ALA A 306 15.60 -33.66 1.87
CA ALA A 306 15.66 -32.45 1.08
C ALA A 306 14.25 -32.02 0.67
N VAL A 307 14.09 -30.72 0.44
CA VAL A 307 12.84 -30.12 -0.03
C VAL A 307 13.13 -29.08 -1.10
N GLY A 308 12.25 -28.99 -2.09
CA GLY A 308 12.22 -27.90 -3.06
C GLY A 308 10.78 -27.49 -3.35
N GLY A 309 10.55 -26.25 -3.69
CA GLY A 309 9.23 -25.74 -3.94
C GLY A 309 9.18 -24.57 -4.90
N TYR A 310 7.96 -24.31 -5.37
CA TYR A 310 7.57 -23.15 -6.17
C TYR A 310 6.31 -22.54 -5.55
N SER A 311 6.26 -21.22 -5.51
CA SER A 311 5.09 -20.46 -5.06
C SER A 311 4.75 -19.37 -6.06
N ASP A 312 3.45 -19.10 -6.22
CA ASP A 312 2.89 -18.01 -7.02
C ASP A 312 1.72 -17.41 -6.23
N ASN A 313 1.84 -16.12 -5.93
CA ASN A 313 0.88 -15.37 -5.14
C ASN A 313 0.46 -14.13 -5.93
N GLN A 314 -0.82 -13.78 -5.89
CA GLN A 314 -1.38 -12.64 -6.61
C GLN A 314 -2.42 -11.96 -5.74
N GLY A 315 -2.35 -10.65 -5.66
CA GLY A 315 -3.24 -9.88 -4.81
C GLY A 315 -3.53 -8.48 -5.30
N ASP A 316 -4.32 -7.80 -4.53
CA ASP A 316 -4.62 -6.40 -4.71
C ASP A 316 -4.76 -5.67 -3.37
N THR A 317 -4.30 -4.43 -3.36
CA THR A 317 -4.45 -3.48 -2.27
C THR A 317 -5.43 -2.41 -2.67
N ARG A 318 -6.32 -2.03 -1.76
CA ARG A 318 -7.20 -0.87 -1.94
C ARG A 318 -7.09 0.07 -0.75
N SER A 319 -6.81 1.35 -1.00
CA SER A 319 -6.90 2.40 0.03
C SER A 319 -8.36 2.66 0.41
N ASN A 320 -8.68 2.54 1.70
CA ASN A 320 -9.99 2.88 2.24
C ASN A 320 -10.21 4.41 2.36
N VAL A 321 -9.15 5.19 2.15
CA VAL A 321 -9.16 6.65 2.24
C VAL A 321 -9.38 7.29 0.88
N THR A 322 -8.55 6.94 -0.11
CA THR A 322 -8.61 7.50 -1.48
C THR A 322 -9.42 6.65 -2.44
N GLY A 323 -9.55 5.35 -2.15
CA GLY A 323 -10.13 4.38 -3.08
C GLY A 323 -9.15 3.92 -4.17
N THR A 324 -7.88 4.36 -4.12
CA THR A 324 -6.81 3.93 -5.03
C THR A 324 -6.59 2.43 -4.92
N ARG A 325 -6.10 1.81 -5.99
CA ARG A 325 -5.87 0.38 -6.05
C ARG A 325 -4.54 0.06 -6.71
N ALA A 326 -3.78 -0.82 -6.09
CA ALA A 326 -2.58 -1.43 -6.65
C ALA A 326 -2.78 -2.95 -6.76
N ASP A 327 -2.24 -3.55 -7.81
CA ASP A 327 -2.16 -4.98 -7.98
C ASP A 327 -0.73 -5.43 -7.63
N ASN A 328 -0.60 -6.56 -6.92
CA ASN A 328 0.69 -7.14 -6.56
C ASN A 328 0.82 -8.60 -7.01
N GLN A 329 2.05 -9.01 -7.32
CA GLN A 329 2.40 -10.40 -7.61
C GLN A 329 3.75 -10.75 -7.01
N ASN A 330 3.83 -11.96 -6.47
CA ASN A 330 5.04 -12.55 -5.92
C ASN A 330 5.16 -13.99 -6.37
N HIS A 331 6.24 -14.35 -7.08
CA HIS A 331 6.50 -15.74 -7.45
C HIS A 331 7.95 -16.12 -7.19
N GLY A 332 8.17 -17.35 -6.75
CA GLY A 332 9.51 -17.75 -6.38
C GLY A 332 9.70 -19.24 -6.13
N TYR A 333 10.92 -19.57 -5.77
CA TYR A 333 11.39 -20.93 -5.53
C TYR A 333 12.06 -21.03 -4.16
N ALA A 334 12.10 -22.24 -3.61
CA ALA A 334 12.90 -22.56 -2.44
C ALA A 334 13.57 -23.91 -2.59
N VAL A 335 14.73 -24.05 -1.95
CA VAL A 335 15.42 -25.33 -1.76
C VAL A 335 15.93 -25.42 -0.33
N GLY A 336 15.92 -26.61 0.24
CA GLY A 336 16.30 -26.75 1.63
C GLY A 336 16.45 -28.18 2.10
N LEU A 337 16.66 -28.30 3.39
CA LEU A 337 16.81 -29.55 4.12
C LEU A 337 15.73 -29.67 5.19
N THR A 338 15.34 -30.91 5.48
CA THR A 338 14.41 -31.27 6.55
C THR A 338 15.05 -32.30 7.45
N THR A 339 14.79 -32.26 8.75
CA THR A 339 15.23 -33.28 9.69
C THR A 339 14.16 -33.55 10.73
N SER A 340 13.93 -34.81 11.06
CA SER A 340 13.01 -35.22 12.11
C SER A 340 13.70 -36.24 13.01
N TRP A 341 13.41 -36.16 14.31
CA TRP A 341 13.83 -37.13 15.31
C TRP A 341 12.63 -37.57 16.17
N PHE A 342 12.56 -38.86 16.43
CA PHE A 342 11.53 -39.50 17.26
C PHE A 342 12.17 -40.32 18.37
N GLN A 343 11.69 -40.14 19.58
CA GLN A 343 12.20 -40.82 20.76
C GLN A 343 12.05 -42.36 20.68
N HIS A 344 10.92 -42.87 20.17
CA HIS A 344 10.61 -44.29 20.10
C HIS A 344 10.16 -44.74 18.69
N GLY A 345 10.50 -43.94 17.65
CA GLY A 345 10.01 -44.11 16.28
C GLY A 345 8.70 -43.35 15.99
N SER A 346 8.49 -43.05 14.71
CA SER A 346 7.45 -42.14 14.21
C SER A 346 6.00 -42.61 14.45
N GLN A 347 5.79 -43.89 14.76
CA GLN A 347 4.48 -44.51 14.97
C GLN A 347 4.22 -44.86 16.44
N LYS A 348 5.10 -44.51 17.37
CA LYS A 348 5.01 -44.84 18.78
C LYS A 348 4.77 -43.61 19.63
N GLN A 349 4.24 -43.83 20.84
CA GLN A 349 4.15 -42.77 21.84
C GLN A 349 5.55 -42.28 22.22
N GLY A 350 5.71 -40.95 22.27
CA GLY A 350 6.99 -40.33 22.64
C GLY A 350 7.14 -38.90 22.13
N ALA A 351 8.23 -38.31 22.58
CA ALA A 351 8.64 -36.97 22.11
C ALA A 351 9.20 -37.05 20.70
N TRP A 352 9.07 -35.95 19.98
CA TRP A 352 9.68 -35.75 18.67
C TRP A 352 10.16 -34.31 18.52
N LEU A 353 11.13 -34.14 17.62
CA LEU A 353 11.69 -32.88 17.20
C LEU A 353 11.76 -32.86 15.68
N ASP A 354 11.37 -31.74 15.09
CA ASP A 354 11.37 -31.52 13.65
C ASP A 354 11.99 -30.17 13.33
N SER A 355 12.73 -30.07 12.25
CA SER A 355 13.35 -28.85 11.81
C SER A 355 13.52 -28.85 10.32
N TRP A 356 13.41 -27.67 9.71
CA TRP A 356 13.74 -27.45 8.32
C TRP A 356 14.43 -26.11 8.14
N LEU A 357 15.25 -26.03 7.09
CA LEU A 357 15.96 -24.85 6.66
C LEU A 357 15.82 -24.74 5.15
N GLN A 358 15.32 -23.62 4.65
CA GLN A 358 15.16 -23.36 3.23
C GLN A 358 15.76 -22.00 2.87
N TYR A 359 16.38 -21.90 1.70
CA TYR A 359 16.70 -20.64 1.06
C TYR A 359 15.69 -20.41 -0.05
N ALA A 360 15.03 -19.26 -0.01
CA ALA A 360 14.00 -18.87 -0.94
C ALA A 360 14.41 -17.60 -1.71
N TRP A 361 13.94 -17.47 -2.97
CA TRP A 361 14.11 -16.29 -3.79
C TRP A 361 12.87 -16.04 -4.63
N PHE A 362 12.52 -14.77 -4.78
CA PHE A 362 11.29 -14.32 -5.42
C PHE A 362 11.54 -13.17 -6.38
N THR A 363 10.67 -13.08 -7.37
CA THR A 363 10.44 -11.91 -8.20
C THR A 363 9.11 -11.30 -7.77
N ASN A 364 9.11 -10.00 -7.56
CA ASN A 364 7.97 -9.25 -7.07
C ASN A 364 7.59 -8.16 -8.07
N ASP A 365 6.30 -7.98 -8.26
CA ASP A 365 5.71 -6.95 -9.08
C ASP A 365 4.64 -6.21 -8.26
N VAL A 366 4.62 -4.88 -8.35
CA VAL A 366 3.54 -4.05 -7.80
C VAL A 366 3.22 -2.98 -8.82
N SER A 367 1.95 -2.80 -9.14
CA SER A 367 1.54 -1.86 -10.18
C SER A 367 0.29 -1.09 -9.80
N GLU A 368 0.29 0.20 -10.13
CA GLU A 368 -0.86 1.09 -10.05
C GLU A 368 -1.06 1.78 -11.40
N GLN A 369 -2.32 1.95 -11.81
CA GLN A 369 -2.64 2.48 -13.15
C GLN A 369 -2.10 3.88 -13.38
N SER A 370 -2.06 4.72 -12.35
CA SER A 370 -1.62 6.12 -12.42
C SER A 370 -0.13 6.31 -12.23
N ASP A 371 0.56 5.35 -11.57
CA ASP A 371 1.95 5.48 -11.11
C ASP A 371 2.89 4.39 -11.65
N GLY A 372 2.41 3.56 -12.59
CA GLY A 372 3.23 2.54 -13.25
C GLY A 372 3.50 1.30 -12.41
N ALA A 373 4.46 0.49 -12.89
CA ALA A 373 4.81 -0.81 -12.30
C ALA A 373 6.24 -0.81 -11.75
N ASP A 374 6.41 -1.47 -10.59
CA ASP A 374 7.68 -1.69 -9.93
C ASP A 374 8.03 -3.16 -9.95
N HIS A 375 9.29 -3.46 -10.31
CA HIS A 375 9.83 -4.82 -10.38
C HIS A 375 11.03 -4.91 -9.46
N TYR A 376 11.00 -5.84 -8.53
CA TYR A 376 12.10 -6.03 -7.58
C TYR A 376 12.23 -7.48 -7.15
N HIS A 377 13.27 -7.79 -6.38
CA HIS A 377 13.56 -9.14 -5.93
C HIS A 377 13.57 -9.21 -4.40
N SER A 378 13.25 -10.41 -3.88
CA SER A 378 13.46 -10.71 -2.47
C SER A 378 14.07 -12.11 -2.32
N SER A 379 14.87 -12.30 -1.29
CA SER A 379 15.47 -13.60 -1.01
C SER A 379 15.90 -13.71 0.44
N GLY A 380 16.00 -14.93 0.94
CA GLY A 380 16.47 -15.14 2.30
C GLY A 380 16.30 -16.55 2.81
N ILE A 381 16.65 -16.72 4.07
CA ILE A 381 16.53 -17.97 4.78
C ILE A 381 15.21 -17.99 5.54
N VAL A 382 14.46 -19.09 5.39
CA VAL A 382 13.33 -19.43 6.24
C VAL A 382 13.66 -20.74 6.95
N ALA A 383 13.46 -20.79 8.27
CA ALA A 383 13.83 -21.95 9.07
C ALA A 383 12.78 -22.23 10.15
N SER A 384 12.72 -23.45 10.63
CA SER A 384 11.79 -23.83 11.69
C SER A 384 12.40 -24.84 12.64
N LEU A 385 11.99 -24.72 13.90
CA LEU A 385 12.15 -25.73 14.92
C LEU A 385 10.78 -26.02 15.54
N GLU A 386 10.35 -27.27 15.46
CA GLU A 386 9.08 -27.75 15.97
C GLU A 386 9.30 -28.93 16.91
N ALA A 387 8.59 -28.96 18.03
CA ALA A 387 8.65 -30.04 19.00
C ALA A 387 7.26 -30.43 19.45
N GLY A 388 7.07 -31.69 19.79
CA GLY A 388 5.81 -32.17 20.31
C GLY A 388 5.93 -33.51 21.01
N TYR A 389 4.80 -33.97 21.50
CA TYR A 389 4.70 -35.27 22.16
C TYR A 389 3.48 -36.04 21.63
N GLN A 390 3.73 -37.18 21.02
CA GLN A 390 2.68 -38.06 20.52
C GLN A 390 2.17 -38.93 21.65
N TRP A 391 0.90 -38.73 22.02
CA TRP A 391 0.21 -39.51 23.02
C TRP A 391 -0.83 -40.44 22.38
N LEU A 392 -0.81 -41.72 22.76
CA LEU A 392 -1.68 -42.77 22.24
C LEU A 392 -2.62 -43.27 23.35
N PRO A 393 -3.72 -42.57 23.66
CA PRO A 393 -4.63 -42.94 24.77
C PRO A 393 -5.42 -44.24 24.52
N GLY A 394 -5.28 -44.84 23.35
CA GLY A 394 -5.95 -46.08 22.95
C GLY A 394 -7.10 -45.86 21.97
N ARG A 395 -7.72 -46.92 21.51
CA ARG A 395 -8.85 -46.94 20.55
C ARG A 395 -8.53 -46.27 19.21
N GLY A 396 -7.25 -46.28 18.79
CA GLY A 396 -6.83 -45.68 17.54
C GLY A 396 -6.84 -44.12 17.52
N VAL A 397 -6.80 -43.49 18.69
CA VAL A 397 -6.72 -42.04 18.83
C VAL A 397 -5.27 -41.62 19.05
N VAL A 398 -4.84 -40.60 18.35
CA VAL A 398 -3.57 -39.87 18.56
C VAL A 398 -3.91 -38.46 19.02
N ILE A 399 -3.24 -37.98 20.06
CA ILE A 399 -3.30 -36.59 20.52
C ILE A 399 -1.86 -36.08 20.62
N GLU A 400 -1.59 -34.90 20.04
CA GLU A 400 -0.24 -34.42 19.90
C GLU A 400 -0.19 -32.90 20.14
N PRO A 401 0.12 -32.47 21.38
CA PRO A 401 0.49 -31.09 21.65
C PRO A 401 1.84 -30.80 20.96
N GLN A 402 1.93 -29.61 20.36
CA GLN A 402 3.09 -29.17 19.58
C GLN A 402 3.36 -27.68 19.72
N ALA A 403 4.62 -27.30 19.61
CA ALA A 403 5.07 -25.93 19.58
C ALA A 403 6.10 -25.76 18.46
N GLN A 404 6.05 -24.65 17.73
CA GLN A 404 6.93 -24.35 16.61
C GLN A 404 7.38 -22.91 16.69
N VAL A 405 8.67 -22.69 16.35
CA VAL A 405 9.24 -21.36 16.11
C VAL A 405 9.73 -21.35 14.66
N ILE A 406 9.34 -20.32 13.92
CA ILE A 406 9.65 -20.14 12.51
C ILE A 406 10.43 -18.83 12.39
N TYR A 407 11.62 -18.89 11.82
CA TYR A 407 12.42 -17.74 11.44
C TYR A 407 12.05 -17.35 10.01
N GLN A 408 11.69 -16.10 9.80
CA GLN A 408 11.24 -15.51 8.55
C GLN A 408 12.26 -14.44 8.13
N GLY A 409 13.27 -14.82 7.38
CA GLY A 409 14.39 -13.96 6.99
C GLY A 409 14.45 -13.70 5.49
N VAL A 410 13.29 -13.67 4.79
CA VAL A 410 13.25 -13.19 3.41
C VAL A 410 13.31 -11.68 3.43
N GLN A 411 14.31 -11.13 2.74
CA GLN A 411 14.58 -9.71 2.65
C GLN A 411 14.30 -9.21 1.24
N GLN A 412 13.66 -8.05 1.16
CA GLN A 412 13.47 -7.31 -0.07
C GLN A 412 14.75 -6.55 -0.43
N SER A 413 15.16 -6.62 -1.70
CA SER A 413 16.25 -5.77 -2.19
C SER A 413 15.78 -4.32 -2.30
N ASP A 414 16.64 -3.36 -1.94
CA ASP A 414 16.36 -1.93 -2.18
C ASP A 414 16.11 -1.69 -3.66
N PHE A 415 15.13 -0.86 -3.97
CA PHE A 415 14.85 -0.45 -5.34
C PHE A 415 14.32 0.99 -5.40
N THR A 416 14.28 1.55 -6.61
CA THR A 416 13.65 2.83 -6.87
C THR A 416 12.33 2.58 -7.59
N ALA A 417 11.23 3.04 -7.00
CA ALA A 417 9.89 2.92 -7.54
C ALA A 417 9.66 3.85 -8.75
N ALA A 418 8.58 3.64 -9.49
CA ALA A 418 8.22 4.43 -10.65
C ALA A 418 8.01 5.92 -10.32
N ASN A 419 7.50 6.22 -9.11
CA ASN A 419 7.38 7.57 -8.56
C ASN A 419 8.73 8.17 -8.08
N ARG A 420 9.86 7.48 -8.33
CA ARG A 420 11.24 7.82 -7.95
C ARG A 420 11.56 7.65 -6.46
N ALA A 421 10.64 7.22 -5.63
CA ALA A 421 10.90 6.93 -4.24
C ALA A 421 11.87 5.76 -4.07
N ARG A 422 12.73 5.81 -3.05
CA ARG A 422 13.55 4.70 -2.66
C ARG A 422 12.79 3.83 -1.66
N VAL A 423 12.57 2.58 -2.04
CA VAL A 423 11.91 1.59 -1.19
C VAL A 423 12.94 0.62 -0.65
N SER A 424 12.94 0.43 0.67
CA SER A 424 13.79 -0.52 1.39
C SER A 424 12.99 -1.23 2.48
N GLN A 425 13.53 -2.32 3.01
CA GLN A 425 12.97 -3.00 4.17
C GLN A 425 13.67 -2.51 5.42
N SER A 426 12.92 -2.02 6.39
CA SER A 426 13.49 -1.48 7.64
C SER A 426 13.75 -2.55 8.69
N GLN A 427 13.07 -3.70 8.61
CA GLN A 427 13.28 -4.85 9.50
C GLN A 427 13.71 -6.08 8.71
N ASP A 428 14.88 -6.62 9.05
CA ASP A 428 15.55 -7.68 8.27
C ASP A 428 15.01 -9.08 8.52
N ASP A 429 14.40 -9.35 9.69
CA ASP A 429 13.93 -10.69 10.06
C ASP A 429 12.77 -10.66 11.06
N ASP A 430 11.99 -11.73 11.09
CA ASP A 430 10.90 -11.92 12.02
C ASP A 430 10.83 -13.35 12.54
N ILE A 431 10.18 -13.53 13.67
CA ILE A 431 9.96 -14.82 14.32
C ILE A 431 8.47 -15.04 14.52
N GLN A 432 7.94 -16.08 13.88
CA GLN A 432 6.57 -16.54 14.12
C GLN A 432 6.58 -17.68 15.11
N MET A 433 5.69 -17.65 16.10
CA MET A 433 5.47 -18.72 17.06
C MET A 433 4.14 -19.40 16.83
N ARG A 434 4.10 -20.73 16.92
CA ARG A 434 2.87 -21.51 16.86
C ARG A 434 2.76 -22.46 18.07
N LEU A 435 1.60 -22.46 18.71
CA LEU A 435 1.19 -23.51 19.65
C LEU A 435 0.04 -24.28 19.03
N GLY A 436 0.11 -25.59 19.03
CA GLY A 436 -0.85 -26.44 18.35
C GLY A 436 -1.26 -27.69 19.14
N LEU A 437 -2.44 -28.18 18.81
CA LEU A 437 -2.93 -29.49 19.21
C LEU A 437 -3.40 -30.22 17.96
N HIS A 438 -2.72 -31.32 17.62
CA HIS A 438 -3.13 -32.22 16.54
C HIS A 438 -3.82 -33.45 17.09
N SER A 439 -4.87 -33.93 16.42
CA SER A 439 -5.57 -35.16 16.76
C SER A 439 -5.88 -35.97 15.52
N GLU A 440 -5.72 -37.31 15.63
CA GLU A 440 -6.03 -38.27 14.58
C GLU A 440 -6.93 -39.40 15.13
N TRP A 441 -7.82 -39.91 14.28
CA TRP A 441 -8.70 -41.02 14.60
C TRP A 441 -8.54 -42.11 13.54
N HIS A 442 -7.80 -43.17 13.87
CA HIS A 442 -7.61 -44.32 12.98
C HIS A 442 -8.91 -45.18 12.94
N THR A 443 -9.53 -45.25 11.78
CA THR A 443 -10.76 -46.02 11.59
C THR A 443 -10.49 -47.37 10.90
N ALA A 444 -11.42 -48.31 11.01
CA ALA A 444 -11.35 -49.62 10.31
C ALA A 444 -11.44 -49.49 8.77
N LEU A 445 -11.83 -48.32 8.24
CA LEU A 445 -12.00 -48.06 6.80
C LEU A 445 -10.72 -47.59 6.10
N HIS A 446 -9.55 -47.70 6.73
CA HIS A 446 -8.28 -47.17 6.22
C HIS A 446 -8.29 -45.63 5.95
N ILE A 447 -9.21 -44.94 6.60
CA ILE A 447 -9.39 -43.50 6.56
C ILE A 447 -9.09 -42.95 7.95
N THR A 448 -8.27 -41.92 8.03
CA THR A 448 -7.90 -41.26 9.29
C THR A 448 -8.33 -39.80 9.22
N PRO A 449 -9.45 -39.41 9.83
CA PRO A 449 -9.80 -38.02 10.06
C PRO A 449 -8.77 -37.33 10.95
N THR A 450 -8.55 -36.04 10.73
CA THR A 450 -7.61 -35.20 11.51
C THR A 450 -8.26 -33.89 11.89
N LEU A 451 -7.86 -33.36 13.06
CA LEU A 451 -8.21 -32.05 13.55
C LEU A 451 -6.95 -31.38 14.11
N ASP A 452 -6.64 -30.18 13.64
CA ASP A 452 -5.61 -29.33 14.21
C ASP A 452 -6.26 -28.05 14.75
N LEU A 453 -5.83 -27.65 15.94
CA LEU A 453 -6.13 -26.35 16.54
C LEU A 453 -4.80 -25.65 16.76
N ASN A 454 -4.62 -24.49 16.17
CA ASN A 454 -3.37 -23.74 16.26
C ASN A 454 -3.64 -22.29 16.71
N TYR A 455 -2.67 -21.75 17.43
CA TYR A 455 -2.55 -20.34 17.75
C TYR A 455 -1.19 -19.86 17.29
N TYR A 456 -1.18 -18.77 16.50
CA TYR A 456 0.00 -18.12 15.97
C TYR A 456 0.22 -16.77 16.66
N HIS A 457 1.46 -16.43 16.89
CA HIS A 457 1.89 -15.14 17.40
C HIS A 457 3.13 -14.66 16.64
N ASP A 458 3.02 -13.51 16.01
CA ASP A 458 4.08 -12.81 15.31
C ASP A 458 4.44 -11.58 16.16
N PRO A 459 5.58 -11.57 16.89
CA PRO A 459 5.93 -10.46 17.79
C PRO A 459 6.26 -9.16 17.04
N HIS A 460 6.70 -9.26 15.81
CA HIS A 460 7.02 -8.13 14.94
C HIS A 460 6.09 -8.11 13.73
N SER A 461 6.20 -7.03 12.95
CA SER A 461 5.42 -6.81 11.73
C SER A 461 6.36 -6.68 10.53
N ALA A 462 5.89 -7.03 9.35
CA ALA A 462 6.55 -6.61 8.13
C ALA A 462 6.60 -5.07 8.10
N GLU A 463 7.76 -4.51 7.80
CA GLU A 463 7.98 -3.07 7.78
C GLU A 463 8.80 -2.69 6.55
N ILE A 464 8.34 -1.68 5.84
CA ILE A 464 9.06 -1.06 4.73
C ILE A 464 9.37 0.39 5.07
N GLU A 465 10.42 0.90 4.47
CA GLU A 465 10.79 2.32 4.49
C GLU A 465 10.75 2.84 3.06
N GLU A 466 10.00 3.90 2.85
CA GLU A 466 9.93 4.61 1.59
C GLU A 466 10.35 6.06 1.83
N ASP A 467 11.51 6.45 1.27
CA ASP A 467 12.14 7.76 1.43
C ASP A 467 12.18 8.28 2.88
N GLY A 468 12.51 7.40 3.85
CA GLY A 468 12.58 7.73 5.27
C GLY A 468 11.25 7.62 6.03
N SER A 469 10.14 7.35 5.35
CA SER A 469 8.86 7.06 5.97
C SER A 469 8.74 5.57 6.26
N GLN A 470 8.68 5.20 7.54
CA GLN A 470 8.51 3.80 7.98
C GLN A 470 7.03 3.45 8.08
N ILE A 471 6.63 2.40 7.37
CA ILE A 471 5.27 1.89 7.37
C ILE A 471 5.29 0.41 7.77
N SER A 472 4.55 0.08 8.84
CA SER A 472 4.45 -1.28 9.35
C SER A 472 3.10 -1.90 9.08
N ASP A 473 3.12 -3.22 8.79
CA ASP A 473 1.94 -4.07 8.76
C ASP A 473 1.71 -4.72 10.12
N ASP A 474 0.99 -4.04 10.99
CA ASP A 474 0.65 -4.57 12.32
C ASP A 474 -0.47 -5.62 12.30
N ALA A 475 -1.01 -5.92 11.11
CA ALA A 475 -2.13 -6.83 10.97
C ALA A 475 -1.75 -8.29 11.27
N ALA A 476 -2.71 -9.00 11.82
CA ALA A 476 -2.64 -10.45 12.05
C ALA A 476 -1.49 -10.94 12.94
N LYS A 477 -0.98 -10.12 13.86
CA LYS A 477 0.04 -10.53 14.87
C LYS A 477 -0.42 -11.72 15.72
N GLN A 478 -1.72 -11.88 15.90
CA GLN A 478 -2.32 -12.99 16.64
C GLN A 478 -3.42 -13.62 15.82
N ARG A 479 -3.32 -14.92 15.58
CA ARG A 479 -4.28 -15.69 14.77
C ARG A 479 -4.62 -17.01 15.40
N GLY A 480 -5.91 -17.38 15.36
CA GLY A 480 -6.38 -18.72 15.66
C GLY A 480 -6.66 -19.49 14.37
N GLU A 481 -6.36 -20.79 14.35
CA GLU A 481 -6.63 -21.69 13.22
C GLU A 481 -7.37 -22.93 13.66
N ILE A 482 -8.34 -23.33 12.84
CA ILE A 482 -8.95 -24.66 12.86
C ILE A 482 -8.69 -25.30 11.50
N LYS A 483 -8.02 -26.49 11.51
CA LYS A 483 -7.76 -27.28 10.29
C LYS A 483 -8.38 -28.64 10.43
N VAL A 484 -9.18 -29.03 9.47
CA VAL A 484 -9.79 -30.37 9.40
C VAL A 484 -9.29 -31.09 8.17
N GLY A 485 -9.04 -32.38 8.31
CA GLY A 485 -8.48 -33.17 7.23
C GLY A 485 -8.83 -34.62 7.27
N ILE A 486 -8.40 -35.32 6.23
CA ILE A 486 -8.55 -36.75 6.07
C ILE A 486 -7.31 -37.32 5.38
N THR A 487 -6.81 -38.42 5.91
CA THR A 487 -5.74 -39.22 5.29
C THR A 487 -6.30 -40.56 4.87
N GLY A 488 -6.04 -40.97 3.64
CA GLY A 488 -6.44 -42.27 3.09
C GLY A 488 -5.23 -43.05 2.55
N ASN A 489 -5.11 -44.33 2.88
CA ASN A 489 -4.10 -45.21 2.32
C ASN A 489 -4.64 -45.88 1.06
N ILE A 490 -4.17 -45.47 -0.13
CA ILE A 490 -4.56 -46.07 -1.41
C ILE A 490 -3.91 -47.45 -1.57
N SER A 491 -2.69 -47.59 -1.08
CA SER A 491 -1.94 -48.85 -1.02
C SER A 491 -0.99 -48.85 0.17
N GLN A 492 -0.26 -49.95 0.34
CA GLN A 492 0.78 -50.03 1.39
C GLN A 492 1.91 -49.02 1.18
N ARG A 493 2.03 -48.46 -0.06
CA ARG A 493 3.09 -47.55 -0.45
C ARG A 493 2.63 -46.12 -0.72
N VAL A 494 1.33 -45.91 -0.93
CA VAL A 494 0.79 -44.63 -1.34
C VAL A 494 -0.31 -44.18 -0.39
N SER A 495 -0.14 -43.02 0.20
CA SER A 495 -1.16 -42.34 1.00
C SER A 495 -1.47 -40.95 0.40
N LEU A 496 -2.73 -40.54 0.48
CA LEU A 496 -3.20 -39.20 0.14
C LEU A 496 -3.75 -38.53 1.38
N ARG A 497 -3.50 -37.22 1.50
CA ARG A 497 -4.09 -36.39 2.55
C ARG A 497 -4.69 -35.14 1.93
N GLY A 498 -5.92 -34.81 2.34
CA GLY A 498 -6.57 -33.56 2.03
C GLY A 498 -7.00 -32.86 3.31
N SER A 499 -6.84 -31.54 3.40
CA SER A 499 -7.32 -30.74 4.54
C SER A 499 -7.68 -29.32 4.12
N VAL A 500 -8.54 -28.70 4.94
CA VAL A 500 -8.89 -27.28 4.83
C VAL A 500 -8.67 -26.63 6.18
N ALA A 501 -8.06 -25.45 6.16
CA ALA A 501 -7.83 -24.62 7.34
C ALA A 501 -8.56 -23.30 7.21
N TRP A 502 -9.04 -22.77 8.34
CA TRP A 502 -9.58 -21.44 8.50
C TRP A 502 -8.82 -20.74 9.62
N GLN A 503 -8.27 -19.59 9.30
CA GLN A 503 -7.62 -18.71 10.27
C GLN A 503 -8.43 -17.43 10.43
N LYS A 504 -8.42 -16.89 11.65
CA LYS A 504 -8.93 -15.57 11.97
C LYS A 504 -8.01 -14.88 12.97
N GLY A 505 -7.77 -13.57 12.75
CA GLY A 505 -6.88 -12.76 13.56
C GLY A 505 -7.45 -11.37 13.84
N CYS A 506 -6.60 -10.48 14.35
CA CYS A 506 -6.88 -9.05 14.48
C CYS A 506 -6.84 -8.36 13.09
N ASP A 507 -7.27 -7.10 13.03
CA ASP A 507 -7.26 -6.23 11.85
C ASP A 507 -7.95 -6.84 10.63
N ASP A 508 -9.12 -7.44 10.88
CA ASP A 508 -9.96 -8.13 9.92
C ASP A 508 -9.29 -9.30 9.18
N PHE A 509 -8.13 -9.78 9.69
CA PHE A 509 -7.46 -10.92 9.09
C PHE A 509 -8.36 -12.16 9.07
N ALA A 510 -8.55 -12.70 7.88
CA ALA A 510 -9.14 -14.01 7.70
C ALA A 510 -8.49 -14.73 6.51
N GLN A 511 -8.25 -16.04 6.69
CA GLN A 511 -7.63 -16.90 5.68
C GLN A 511 -8.37 -18.22 5.58
N THR A 512 -8.52 -18.70 4.35
CA THR A 512 -8.97 -20.07 4.05
C THR A 512 -7.91 -20.73 3.17
N THR A 513 -7.43 -21.91 3.60
CA THR A 513 -6.36 -22.63 2.90
C THR A 513 -6.74 -24.09 2.70
N GLY A 514 -6.59 -24.58 1.48
CA GLY A 514 -6.70 -25.98 1.09
C GLY A 514 -5.33 -26.63 0.94
N PHE A 515 -5.18 -27.84 1.42
CA PHE A 515 -3.97 -28.64 1.33
C PHE A 515 -4.26 -29.99 0.70
N LEU A 516 -3.44 -30.40 -0.25
CA LEU A 516 -3.44 -31.74 -0.82
C LEU A 516 -2.02 -32.29 -0.79
N SER A 517 -1.84 -33.50 -0.30
CA SER A 517 -0.52 -34.12 -0.34
C SER A 517 -0.59 -35.61 -0.66
N MET A 518 0.50 -36.08 -1.26
CA MET A 518 0.71 -37.48 -1.60
C MET A 518 2.05 -37.94 -1.05
N THR A 519 2.05 -39.04 -0.32
CA THR A 519 3.28 -39.70 0.17
C THR A 519 3.44 -41.04 -0.52
N VAL A 520 4.65 -41.28 -1.06
CA VAL A 520 5.05 -42.56 -1.66
C VAL A 520 6.20 -43.14 -0.86
N LYS A 521 6.10 -44.40 -0.47
CA LYS A 521 7.13 -45.17 0.26
C LYS A 521 7.68 -46.31 -0.60
N TRP A 522 8.97 -46.58 -0.55
CA TRP A 522 9.60 -47.71 -1.25
C TRP A 522 10.75 -48.37 -0.47
#